data_586e90d7194f210f455a02f712e7b6de
#
_entry.id   586e90d7194f210f455a02f712e7b6de
#
_cell.length_a   1.000
_cell.length_b   1.000
_cell.length_c   1.000
_cell.angle_alpha   90.00
_cell.angle_beta   90.00
_cell.angle_gamma   90.00
#
_symmetry.space_group_name_H-M   'P 1'
#
loop_
_entity.id
_entity.type
_entity.pdbx_description
1 polymer ?
#
loop_
_entity_poly.entity_id
_entity_poly.type
_entity_poly.pdbx_seq_one_letter_code
_entity_poly.pdbx_strand_id
1 'polypeptide(L)'
;MLRMLSNWAKTHISGAKTSLKNGMRRSVLLAVAVVTLTSGVMGSAQARGFFADDALATVSLNTVSVSELPKQGQQIYALIGQGGPFAYDKDGVVFGNREQLLPKHKRGYYREYTVKTSGVRNRGAKRIVCGGLQVQSPDVCYYTEDHYSSFRKIVP
;
A
#
# COMPACT_ATOMS: atom_id res chain seq x y z
N MET A 1 -26.46 -42.70 30.82
CA MET A 1 -27.52 -41.67 30.86
C MET A 1 -27.12 -40.63 29.84
N LEU A 2 -27.50 -40.73 28.61
CA LEU A 2 -28.75 -40.49 27.88
C LEU A 2 -29.10 -38.99 27.77
N ARG A 3 -29.02 -38.51 26.49
CA ARG A 3 -29.79 -37.41 25.83
C ARG A 3 -29.37 -35.98 26.18
N MET A 4 -29.18 -35.06 25.24
CA MET A 4 -30.12 -34.68 24.17
C MET A 4 -29.43 -34.00 23.00
N LEU A 5 -29.84 -34.45 21.82
CA LEU A 5 -29.74 -33.80 20.51
C LEU A 5 -30.78 -32.65 20.42
N SER A 6 -30.45 -31.54 19.77
CA SER A 6 -31.42 -30.81 18.94
C SER A 6 -30.66 -29.76 18.14
N ASN A 7 -30.40 -29.98 16.85
CA ASN A 7 -31.15 -29.43 15.73
C ASN A 7 -31.41 -27.90 15.80
N TRP A 8 -30.70 -27.17 14.98
CA TRP A 8 -31.29 -26.05 14.21
C TRP A 8 -30.60 -25.83 12.86
N ALA A 9 -31.11 -26.52 11.87
CA ALA A 9 -31.02 -26.14 10.48
C ALA A 9 -32.23 -25.28 10.15
N LYS A 10 -32.05 -24.08 9.66
CA LYS A 10 -33.06 -23.38 8.83
C LYS A 10 -32.38 -22.48 7.80
N THR A 11 -32.38 -23.01 6.65
CA THR A 11 -32.54 -22.49 5.29
C THR A 11 -33.29 -21.16 5.21
N HIS A 12 -32.72 -20.18 4.57
CA HIS A 12 -33.46 -19.19 3.81
C HIS A 12 -32.78 -18.90 2.48
N ILE A 13 -33.33 -19.52 1.46
CA ILE A 13 -33.20 -19.19 0.04
C ILE A 13 -34.28 -18.15 -0.25
N SER A 14 -33.98 -17.09 -0.94
CA SER A 14 -34.81 -16.28 -1.83
C SER A 14 -34.22 -14.87 -1.93
N GLY A 15 -33.99 -14.23 -3.06
CA GLY A 15 -34.61 -14.23 -4.33
C GLY A 15 -33.83 -13.36 -5.29
N ALA A 16 -33.63 -13.87 -6.45
CA ALA A 16 -33.17 -13.16 -7.63
C ALA A 16 -34.22 -12.15 -8.08
N LYS A 17 -33.80 -10.92 -8.40
CA LYS A 17 -34.57 -10.01 -9.24
C LYS A 17 -33.69 -9.42 -10.32
N THR A 18 -33.77 -10.06 -11.45
CA THR A 18 -33.41 -9.52 -12.77
C THR A 18 -34.35 -8.37 -13.11
N SER A 19 -33.82 -7.23 -13.49
CA SER A 19 -34.56 -6.19 -14.17
C SER A 19 -33.83 -5.77 -15.45
N LEU A 20 -34.23 -6.38 -16.55
CA LEU A 20 -34.00 -5.89 -17.91
C LEU A 20 -34.95 -4.72 -18.13
N LYS A 21 -34.48 -3.57 -18.57
CA LYS A 21 -35.28 -2.62 -19.33
C LYS A 21 -34.51 -2.13 -20.55
N ASN A 22 -35.01 -2.60 -21.68
CA ASN A 22 -34.77 -2.15 -23.02
C ASN A 22 -35.03 -0.63 -23.15
N GLY A 23 -34.21 0.02 -23.94
CA GLY A 23 -34.45 1.38 -24.43
C GLY A 23 -33.72 1.62 -25.74
N MET A 24 -34.23 0.97 -26.78
CA MET A 24 -33.86 1.17 -28.18
C MET A 24 -34.51 2.45 -28.67
N ARG A 25 -33.73 3.45 -29.04
CA ARG A 25 -34.25 4.51 -29.94
C ARG A 25 -33.22 4.81 -31.02
N ARG A 26 -33.57 4.29 -32.20
CA ARG A 26 -33.06 4.70 -33.50
C ARG A 26 -33.42 6.16 -33.74
N SER A 27 -32.51 6.96 -34.24
CA SER A 27 -32.83 8.13 -35.05
C SER A 27 -31.72 8.29 -36.07
N VAL A 28 -32.10 7.98 -37.29
CA VAL A 28 -31.45 8.23 -38.57
C VAL A 28 -31.85 9.64 -38.99
N LEU A 29 -30.90 10.48 -39.40
CA LEU A 29 -31.06 11.62 -40.34
C LEU A 29 -29.67 11.97 -40.87
N LEU A 30 -29.40 11.60 -42.00
CA LEU A 30 -29.21 12.10 -43.34
C LEU A 30 -28.65 13.52 -43.47
N ALA A 31 -27.49 13.54 -44.16
CA ALA A 31 -27.06 14.46 -45.21
C ALA A 31 -26.74 15.92 -44.82
N VAL A 32 -25.56 16.39 -45.18
CA VAL A 32 -25.27 17.16 -46.40
C VAL A 32 -23.78 17.33 -46.55
N ALA A 33 -23.26 16.98 -47.71
CA ALA A 33 -21.93 17.23 -48.15
C ALA A 33 -21.75 18.72 -48.50
N VAL A 34 -20.75 19.39 -47.95
CA VAL A 34 -20.21 20.59 -48.49
C VAL A 34 -18.71 20.42 -48.68
N VAL A 35 -18.34 20.20 -49.91
CA VAL A 35 -16.95 20.26 -50.37
C VAL A 35 -16.57 21.72 -50.47
N THR A 36 -15.66 22.19 -49.61
CA THR A 36 -14.91 23.41 -49.88
C THR A 36 -13.45 23.06 -49.93
N LEU A 37 -12.91 23.02 -51.13
CA LEU A 37 -11.48 23.11 -51.39
C LEU A 37 -10.99 24.47 -50.91
N THR A 38 -10.10 24.48 -49.92
CA THR A 38 -9.20 25.57 -49.70
C THR A 38 -7.79 25.00 -49.56
N SER A 39 -6.98 25.40 -50.47
CA SER A 39 -5.56 25.12 -50.64
C SER A 39 -4.74 25.63 -49.43
N GLY A 40 -3.77 24.82 -49.01
CA GLY A 40 -2.46 25.28 -48.59
C GLY A 40 -2.34 25.81 -47.17
N VAL A 41 -1.70 25.03 -46.36
CA VAL A 41 -0.44 25.37 -45.66
C VAL A 41 0.10 24.05 -45.14
N MET A 42 1.23 23.62 -45.65
CA MET A 42 2.03 22.56 -45.04
C MET A 42 2.60 23.07 -43.72
N GLY A 43 1.82 22.89 -42.64
CA GLY A 43 2.30 22.97 -41.28
C GLY A 43 2.79 21.59 -40.89
N SER A 44 4.10 21.42 -40.78
CA SER A 44 4.72 20.25 -40.18
C SER A 44 4.18 20.11 -38.76
N ALA A 45 3.18 19.26 -38.59
CA ALA A 45 2.76 18.79 -37.28
C ALA A 45 3.90 17.95 -36.73
N GLN A 46 4.75 18.57 -35.94
CA GLN A 46 5.62 17.83 -35.04
C GLN A 46 4.68 17.14 -34.05
N ALA A 47 4.42 15.87 -34.28
CA ALA A 47 3.91 14.97 -33.28
C ALA A 47 4.98 14.95 -32.19
N ARG A 48 4.82 15.83 -31.18
CA ARG A 48 5.45 15.64 -29.89
C ARG A 48 4.84 14.37 -29.36
N GLY A 49 5.59 13.27 -29.51
CA GLY A 49 5.33 12.05 -28.78
C GLY A 49 5.27 12.44 -27.31
N PHE A 50 4.07 12.48 -26.77
CA PHE A 50 3.88 12.32 -25.33
C PHE A 50 4.31 10.88 -25.05
N PHE A 51 5.62 10.66 -24.91
CA PHE A 51 6.06 9.61 -24.05
C PHE A 51 5.48 10.03 -22.70
N ALA A 52 4.37 9.42 -22.34
CA ALA A 52 4.00 9.32 -20.94
C ALA A 52 5.19 8.60 -20.32
N ASP A 53 6.18 9.38 -19.86
CA ASP A 53 6.99 8.96 -18.76
C ASP A 53 5.95 8.64 -17.68
N ASP A 54 5.65 7.35 -17.59
CA ASP A 54 5.11 6.76 -16.38
C ASP A 54 6.22 6.97 -15.35
N ALA A 55 6.34 8.24 -14.94
CA ALA A 55 7.11 8.61 -13.79
C ALA A 55 6.45 7.83 -12.65
N LEU A 56 6.90 6.59 -12.48
CA LEU A 56 6.94 5.98 -11.18
C LEU A 56 7.37 7.12 -10.26
N ALA A 57 6.39 7.71 -9.56
CA ALA A 57 6.65 8.61 -8.47
C ALA A 57 7.46 7.78 -7.48
N THR A 58 8.77 7.73 -7.72
CA THR A 58 9.73 7.28 -6.74
C THR A 58 9.54 8.25 -5.61
N VAL A 59 8.72 7.85 -4.64
CA VAL A 59 8.69 8.50 -3.34
C VAL A 59 10.15 8.50 -2.90
N SER A 60 10.79 9.65 -3.03
CA SER A 60 12.17 9.84 -2.58
C SER A 60 12.13 9.76 -1.07
N LEU A 61 12.13 8.53 -0.56
CA LEU A 61 12.21 8.28 0.87
C LEU A 61 13.58 8.78 1.31
N ASN A 62 13.58 9.79 2.17
CA ASN A 62 14.79 10.18 2.87
C ASN A 62 15.43 8.93 3.46
N THR A 63 16.73 8.83 3.38
CA THR A 63 17.49 7.72 3.98
C THR A 63 17.98 8.10 5.38
N VAL A 64 18.29 7.10 6.16
CA VAL A 64 18.97 7.22 7.46
C VAL A 64 19.91 6.04 7.61
N SER A 65 21.15 6.28 7.97
CA SER A 65 22.09 5.18 8.23
C SER A 65 21.76 4.51 9.57
N VAL A 66 22.15 3.23 9.72
CA VAL A 66 21.99 2.52 11.00
C VAL A 66 22.66 3.28 12.14
N SER A 67 23.83 3.89 11.88
CA SER A 67 24.59 4.66 12.89
C SER A 67 23.90 5.95 13.34
N GLU A 68 23.05 6.53 12.49
CA GLU A 68 22.27 7.74 12.79
C GLU A 68 20.97 7.46 13.55
N LEU A 69 20.56 6.19 13.61
CA LEU A 69 19.40 5.81 14.43
C LEU A 69 19.68 6.08 15.91
N PRO A 70 18.63 6.43 16.69
CA PRO A 70 18.77 6.41 18.15
C PRO A 70 19.33 5.06 18.64
N LYS A 71 20.09 5.04 19.72
CA LYS A 71 20.68 3.80 20.27
C LYS A 71 19.65 2.66 20.41
N GLN A 72 18.43 2.97 20.84
CA GLN A 72 17.34 2.00 20.94
C GLN A 72 16.89 1.50 19.54
N GLY A 73 16.96 2.34 18.52
CA GLY A 73 16.68 1.95 17.13
C GLY A 73 17.74 1.00 16.59
N GLN A 74 19.01 1.27 16.83
CA GLN A 74 20.14 0.38 16.48
C GLN A 74 19.99 -1.00 17.14
N GLN A 75 19.63 -1.02 18.43
CA GLN A 75 19.38 -2.27 19.16
C GLN A 75 18.22 -3.07 18.56
N ILE A 76 17.09 -2.43 18.28
CA ILE A 76 15.94 -3.10 17.66
C ILE A 76 16.29 -3.59 16.26
N TYR A 77 17.01 -2.81 15.46
CA TYR A 77 17.44 -3.22 14.13
C TYR A 77 18.29 -4.50 14.18
N ALA A 78 19.25 -4.59 15.12
CA ALA A 78 20.04 -5.78 15.34
C ALA A 78 19.19 -6.97 15.82
N LEU A 79 18.23 -6.73 16.75
CA LEU A 79 17.33 -7.77 17.27
C LEU A 79 16.40 -8.34 16.20
N ILE A 80 16.00 -7.55 15.20
CA ILE A 80 15.20 -8.04 14.06
C ILE A 80 15.96 -9.15 13.31
N GLY A 81 17.24 -8.93 13.02
CA GLY A 81 18.10 -9.94 12.40
C GLY A 81 18.31 -11.20 13.25
N GLN A 82 18.18 -11.09 14.57
CA GLN A 82 18.31 -12.21 15.52
C GLN A 82 16.97 -12.92 15.79
N GLY A 83 15.84 -12.32 15.41
CA GLY A 83 14.50 -12.85 15.70
C GLY A 83 13.99 -12.54 17.10
N GLY A 84 14.58 -11.57 17.81
CA GLY A 84 14.21 -11.16 19.17
C GLY A 84 15.17 -11.66 20.24
N PRO A 85 14.77 -11.66 21.52
CA PRO A 85 13.41 -11.37 22.02
C PRO A 85 13.03 -9.89 21.96
N PHE A 86 11.73 -9.61 21.74
CA PHE A 86 11.20 -8.25 21.69
C PHE A 86 10.45 -7.90 23.00
N ALA A 87 10.46 -6.61 23.33
CA ALA A 87 9.92 -6.13 24.61
C ALA A 87 8.40 -5.91 24.59
N TYR A 88 7.77 -5.83 23.43
CA TYR A 88 6.36 -5.51 23.31
C TYR A 88 5.62 -6.56 22.48
N ASP A 89 4.42 -6.95 22.90
CA ASP A 89 3.55 -7.93 22.21
C ASP A 89 3.17 -7.53 20.78
N LYS A 90 3.30 -6.24 20.46
CA LYS A 90 3.04 -5.72 19.11
C LYS A 90 4.25 -5.77 18.19
N ASP A 91 5.43 -6.13 18.70
CA ASP A 91 6.61 -6.24 17.85
C ASP A 91 6.51 -7.50 16.97
N GLY A 92 6.87 -7.35 15.70
CA GLY A 92 6.75 -8.39 14.69
C GLY A 92 5.32 -8.59 14.12
N VAL A 93 4.31 -7.82 14.55
CA VAL A 93 2.99 -7.88 13.93
C VAL A 93 2.99 -7.26 12.53
N VAL A 94 2.03 -7.68 11.72
CA VAL A 94 1.88 -7.19 10.36
C VAL A 94 1.50 -5.71 10.34
N PHE A 95 2.30 -4.90 9.69
CA PHE A 95 2.00 -3.50 9.39
C PHE A 95 1.22 -3.38 8.07
N GLY A 96 0.09 -2.69 8.11
CA GLY A 96 -0.88 -2.68 7.00
C GLY A 96 -0.59 -1.69 5.88
N ASN A 97 0.32 -0.73 6.05
CA ASN A 97 0.64 0.35 5.10
C ASN A 97 -0.62 1.00 4.47
N ARG A 98 -1.61 1.32 5.29
CA ARG A 98 -2.93 1.81 4.83
C ARG A 98 -2.83 3.14 4.10
N GLU A 99 -1.98 4.02 4.57
CA GLU A 99 -1.71 5.35 3.99
C GLU A 99 -0.80 5.27 2.75
N GLN A 100 -0.32 4.07 2.39
CA GLN A 100 0.53 3.79 1.23
C GLN A 100 1.80 4.66 1.17
N LEU A 101 2.35 5.04 2.32
CA LEU A 101 3.60 5.79 2.43
C LEU A 101 4.84 4.94 2.12
N LEU A 102 4.73 3.63 2.25
CA LEU A 102 5.74 2.66 1.82
C LEU A 102 5.33 2.02 0.48
N PRO A 103 6.28 1.49 -0.29
CA PRO A 103 5.98 0.77 -1.53
C PRO A 103 4.89 -0.28 -1.35
N LYS A 104 4.04 -0.45 -2.36
CA LYS A 104 2.93 -1.39 -2.30
C LYS A 104 3.41 -2.83 -2.36
N HIS A 105 3.05 -3.64 -1.36
CA HIS A 105 3.35 -5.07 -1.29
C HIS A 105 2.13 -5.89 -0.84
N LYS A 106 2.23 -7.22 -0.96
CA LYS A 106 1.21 -8.15 -0.45
C LYS A 106 1.05 -8.00 1.07
N ARG A 107 -0.15 -8.26 1.57
CA ARG A 107 -0.41 -8.29 3.01
C ARG A 107 0.54 -9.27 3.71
N GLY A 108 1.10 -8.84 4.84
CA GLY A 108 2.05 -9.63 5.60
C GLY A 108 3.52 -9.41 5.22
N TYR A 109 3.79 -8.66 4.15
CA TYR A 109 5.16 -8.31 3.76
C TYR A 109 5.83 -7.41 4.80
N TYR A 110 5.12 -6.40 5.33
CA TYR A 110 5.64 -5.47 6.33
C TYR A 110 5.32 -5.92 7.75
N ARG A 111 6.30 -5.75 8.66
CA ARG A 111 6.16 -5.96 10.11
C ARG A 111 6.71 -4.77 10.87
N GLU A 112 6.05 -4.42 11.96
CA GLU A 112 6.43 -3.27 12.80
C GLU A 112 7.15 -3.70 14.06
N TYR A 113 8.08 -2.85 14.52
CA TYR A 113 8.84 -3.05 15.75
C TYR A 113 8.94 -1.73 16.51
N THR A 114 8.82 -1.78 17.83
CA THR A 114 8.86 -0.60 18.69
C THR A 114 10.29 -0.16 18.97
N VAL A 115 10.59 1.09 18.68
CA VAL A 115 11.81 1.75 19.17
C VAL A 115 11.45 2.52 20.43
N LYS A 116 11.95 2.06 21.58
CA LYS A 116 11.66 2.68 22.88
C LYS A 116 12.04 4.16 22.86
N THR A 117 11.09 5.03 23.20
CA THR A 117 11.34 6.46 23.33
C THR A 117 11.70 6.78 24.78
N SER A 118 12.86 7.40 25.00
CA SER A 118 13.28 7.79 26.33
C SER A 118 12.31 8.81 26.94
N GLY A 119 12.07 8.71 28.24
CA GLY A 119 11.21 9.64 28.97
C GLY A 119 9.71 9.40 28.85
N VAL A 120 9.24 8.42 28.07
CA VAL A 120 7.81 8.08 28.00
C VAL A 120 7.54 6.70 28.64
N ARG A 121 6.38 6.60 29.33
CA ARG A 121 5.97 5.37 30.01
C ARG A 121 5.30 4.35 29.04
N ASN A 122 4.74 4.83 27.95
CA ASN A 122 4.12 4.01 26.91
C ASN A 122 5.11 3.60 25.80
N ARG A 123 4.61 2.94 24.73
CA ARG A 123 5.42 2.54 23.57
C ARG A 123 6.10 3.70 22.83
N GLY A 124 5.64 4.95 23.04
CA GLY A 124 6.07 6.10 22.24
C GLY A 124 5.65 6.00 20.76
N ALA A 125 6.14 6.94 19.94
CA ALA A 125 5.78 7.03 18.51
C ALA A 125 6.80 6.35 17.57
N LYS A 126 8.03 6.10 18.03
CA LYS A 126 9.12 5.62 17.18
C LYS A 126 8.96 4.14 16.81
N ARG A 127 9.11 3.82 15.52
CA ARG A 127 9.01 2.44 15.00
C ARG A 127 10.08 2.16 13.97
N ILE A 128 10.40 0.87 13.82
CA ILE A 128 11.02 0.33 12.60
C ILE A 128 9.97 -0.55 11.93
N VAL A 129 9.80 -0.38 10.62
CA VAL A 129 8.94 -1.21 9.78
C VAL A 129 9.83 -1.90 8.76
N CYS A 130 9.92 -3.21 8.82
CA CYS A 130 10.72 -4.01 7.89
C CYS A 130 9.82 -4.81 6.96
N GLY A 131 10.21 -4.86 5.69
CA GLY A 131 9.57 -5.64 4.64
C GLY A 131 10.45 -6.77 4.17
N GLY A 132 9.85 -7.93 3.91
CA GLY A 132 10.53 -9.11 3.42
C GLY A 132 9.72 -10.38 3.68
N LEU A 133 10.04 -11.43 2.93
CA LEU A 133 9.43 -12.73 3.13
C LEU A 133 10.02 -13.45 4.37
N GLN A 134 11.28 -13.20 4.65
CA GLN A 134 11.97 -13.74 5.81
C GLN A 134 12.09 -12.66 6.89
N VAL A 135 11.52 -12.93 8.05
CA VAL A 135 11.43 -11.95 9.15
C VAL A 135 12.80 -11.54 9.67
N GLN A 136 13.74 -12.49 9.77
CA GLN A 136 15.09 -12.27 10.29
C GLN A 136 16.07 -11.74 9.23
N SER A 137 15.69 -11.80 7.96
CA SER A 137 16.46 -11.26 6.84
C SER A 137 15.57 -10.41 5.95
N PRO A 138 15.14 -9.24 6.45
CA PRO A 138 14.25 -8.36 5.70
C PRO A 138 14.96 -7.75 4.49
N ASP A 139 14.22 -7.59 3.40
CA ASP A 139 14.70 -6.96 2.15
C ASP A 139 14.97 -5.47 2.35
N VAL A 140 14.19 -4.82 3.20
CA VAL A 140 14.24 -3.38 3.45
C VAL A 140 13.66 -3.04 4.81
N CYS A 141 14.22 -2.02 5.47
CA CYS A 141 13.66 -1.46 6.70
C CYS A 141 13.49 0.05 6.59
N TYR A 142 12.51 0.56 7.30
CA TYR A 142 12.17 1.98 7.38
C TYR A 142 12.05 2.41 8.84
N TYR A 143 12.52 3.60 9.15
CA TYR A 143 12.38 4.21 10.46
C TYR A 143 11.35 5.34 10.42
N THR A 144 10.52 5.42 11.44
CA THR A 144 9.60 6.52 11.69
C THR A 144 9.71 6.99 13.13
N GLU A 145 9.60 8.28 13.36
CA GLU A 145 9.61 8.88 14.71
C GLU A 145 8.30 9.59 15.08
N ASP A 146 7.37 9.67 14.14
CA ASP A 146 6.12 10.44 14.19
C ASP A 146 4.87 9.55 14.05
N HIS A 147 4.96 8.28 14.50
CA HIS A 147 3.85 7.33 14.50
C HIS A 147 3.28 7.08 13.09
N TYR A 148 4.17 6.77 12.15
CA TYR A 148 3.92 6.41 10.74
C TYR A 148 3.52 7.58 9.83
N SER A 149 3.65 8.85 10.25
CA SER A 149 3.34 10.00 9.39
C SER A 149 4.42 10.22 8.32
N SER A 150 5.65 9.83 8.61
CA SER A 150 6.77 9.83 7.65
C SER A 150 7.69 8.63 7.85
N PHE A 151 8.46 8.31 6.81
CA PHE A 151 9.41 7.20 6.84
C PHE A 151 10.75 7.61 6.25
N ARG A 152 11.83 7.09 6.84
CA ARG A 152 13.19 7.13 6.28
C ARG A 152 13.65 5.71 6.02
N LYS A 153 14.15 5.41 4.81
CA LYS A 153 14.71 4.11 4.50
C LYS A 153 16.02 3.92 5.27
N ILE A 154 16.14 2.83 6.01
CA ILE A 154 17.38 2.49 6.72
C ILE A 154 18.37 1.94 5.71
N VAL A 155 19.59 2.48 5.71
CA VAL A 155 20.72 2.02 4.91
C VAL A 155 21.86 1.61 5.85
N PRO A 156 22.70 0.64 5.45
CA PRO A 156 23.89 0.21 6.23
C PRO A 156 24.82 1.36 6.57
#